data_ac6495af67b21fc85731362ebc307249
#
_entry.id   ac6495af67b21fc85731362ebc307249
#
_cell.length_a   1.000
_cell.length_b   1.000
_cell.length_c   1.000
_cell.angle_alpha   90.00
_cell.angle_beta   90.00
_cell.angle_gamma   90.00
#
_symmetry.space_group_name_H-M   'P 1'
#
loop_
_entity.id
_entity.type
_entity.pdbx_description
1 polymer ?
#
loop_
_entity_poly.entity_id
_entity_poly.type
_entity_poly.pdbx_seq_one_letter_code
_entity_poly.pdbx_strand_id
1 'polypeptide(L)'
;MAYTRGNDKQIIVGAAALFTYEPATGDSFLTDADLPDLVEDVSIKETLSSDADFRNVGYTSNGLEIQFQPDFGEVKVDQLLDVAKLYKQGMKVNLKTTFAEATLENLLFSLAGKGADLDTPGTGKYAGQDVLNLSAGDIGECPVERGLVAVGPGTGDCAAGSSIERIYVAYRALSIESVNVSAKRDAATEFEVSFRLLPNGNASYGKIVDRTVSLVS
;
A
#
# COMPACT_ATOMS: atom_id res chain seq x y z
N MET A 1 27.88 32.65 13.31
CA MET A 1 26.57 32.03 12.96
C MET A 1 26.50 30.71 13.70
N ALA A 2 25.47 30.52 14.52
CA ALA A 2 25.24 29.21 15.15
C ALA A 2 24.78 28.23 14.06
N TYR A 3 25.48 27.13 13.89
CA TYR A 3 25.10 26.07 12.99
C TYR A 3 23.88 25.36 13.59
N THR A 4 22.70 25.52 12.98
CA THR A 4 21.50 24.82 13.43
C THR A 4 21.63 23.37 12.98
N ARG A 5 21.88 22.45 13.93
CA ARG A 5 21.86 21.01 13.66
C ARG A 5 20.43 20.58 13.30
N GLY A 6 20.30 19.59 12.42
CA GLY A 6 19.03 18.93 12.20
C GLY A 6 18.49 18.30 13.50
N ASN A 7 17.21 17.98 13.50
CA ASN A 7 16.54 17.30 14.62
C ASN A 7 16.51 15.79 14.33
N ASP A 8 17.27 15.01 15.10
CA ASP A 8 17.35 13.55 15.00
C ASP A 8 16.01 12.84 15.27
N LYS A 9 15.13 13.47 16.07
CA LYS A 9 13.77 12.99 16.36
C LYS A 9 12.84 12.97 15.13
N GLN A 10 13.26 13.64 14.05
CA GLN A 10 12.54 13.65 12.77
C GLN A 10 13.09 12.62 11.77
N ILE A 11 14.09 11.85 12.18
CA ILE A 11 14.62 10.75 11.35
C ILE A 11 13.81 9.49 11.64
N ILE A 12 13.20 8.95 10.59
CA ILE A 12 12.41 7.71 10.65
C ILE A 12 13.31 6.54 10.28
N VAL A 13 13.33 5.51 11.13
CA VAL A 13 14.03 4.24 10.87
C VAL A 13 13.08 3.09 11.19
N GLY A 14 12.85 2.23 10.22
CA GLY A 14 12.06 1.01 10.40
C GLY A 14 11.23 0.64 9.19
N ALA A 15 10.75 -0.60 9.18
CA ALA A 15 9.88 -1.12 8.14
C ALA A 15 8.40 -0.78 8.44
N ALA A 16 7.60 -0.69 7.40
CA ALA A 16 6.15 -0.56 7.51
C ALA A 16 5.48 -1.94 7.35
N ALA A 17 4.48 -2.23 8.19
CA ALA A 17 3.56 -3.32 7.96
C ALA A 17 2.52 -2.88 6.92
N LEU A 18 2.21 -3.75 5.96
CA LEU A 18 1.26 -3.47 4.89
C LEU A 18 0.00 -4.32 5.08
N PHE A 19 -1.15 -3.67 4.99
CA PHE A 19 -2.46 -4.28 5.05
C PHE A 19 -3.21 -4.00 3.75
N THR A 20 -3.93 -4.98 3.26
CA THR A 20 -4.87 -4.85 2.14
C THR A 20 -6.30 -4.87 2.67
N TYR A 21 -7.15 -4.04 2.10
CA TYR A 21 -8.57 -4.00 2.42
C TYR A 21 -9.32 -4.99 1.54
N GLU A 22 -9.96 -5.97 2.15
CA GLU A 22 -10.64 -7.09 1.50
C GLU A 22 -11.99 -7.35 2.19
N PRO A 23 -12.98 -6.44 2.07
CA PRO A 23 -14.27 -6.62 2.72
C PRO A 23 -15.00 -7.84 2.16
N ALA A 24 -15.75 -8.53 3.02
CA ALA A 24 -16.54 -9.71 2.63
C ALA A 24 -17.63 -9.37 1.59
N THR A 25 -18.11 -8.14 1.58
CA THR A 25 -19.13 -7.62 0.65
C THR A 25 -18.85 -6.16 0.32
N GLY A 26 -19.11 -5.76 -0.92
CA GLY A 26 -18.94 -4.39 -1.38
C GLY A 26 -17.73 -4.18 -2.26
N ASP A 27 -17.32 -2.93 -2.38
CA ASP A 27 -16.16 -2.54 -3.18
C ASP A 27 -14.85 -2.77 -2.41
N SER A 28 -13.82 -3.20 -3.11
CA SER A 28 -12.49 -3.44 -2.52
C SER A 28 -11.66 -2.16 -2.33
N PHE A 29 -12.18 -1.00 -2.72
CA PHE A 29 -11.51 0.28 -2.45
C PHE A 29 -11.90 0.84 -1.09
N LEU A 30 -10.96 1.56 -0.49
CA LEU A 30 -11.06 2.06 0.87
C LEU A 30 -11.66 3.48 0.88
N THR A 31 -12.45 3.77 1.90
CA THR A 31 -12.89 5.12 2.24
C THR A 31 -12.48 5.48 3.66
N ASP A 32 -12.62 6.73 4.06
CA ASP A 32 -12.31 7.13 5.45
C ASP A 32 -13.25 6.46 6.47
N ALA A 33 -14.45 6.07 6.06
CA ALA A 33 -15.42 5.41 6.94
C ALA A 33 -15.07 3.93 7.22
N ASP A 34 -14.27 3.32 6.34
CA ASP A 34 -13.84 1.93 6.48
C ASP A 34 -12.57 1.80 7.35
N LEU A 35 -11.90 2.93 7.61
CA LEU A 35 -10.76 2.94 8.50
C LEU A 35 -11.24 2.87 9.96
N PRO A 36 -10.62 2.01 10.79
CA PRO A 36 -10.93 1.97 12.20
C PRO A 36 -10.59 3.29 12.88
N ASP A 37 -11.35 3.63 13.92
CA ASP A 37 -11.10 4.81 14.74
C ASP A 37 -9.70 4.75 15.37
N LEU A 38 -8.98 5.86 15.30
CA LEU A 38 -7.66 6.00 15.89
C LEU A 38 -7.77 6.20 17.41
N VAL A 39 -7.83 5.11 18.16
CA VAL A 39 -7.89 5.13 19.63
C VAL A 39 -6.51 5.46 20.19
N GLU A 40 -6.43 6.34 21.20
CA GLU A 40 -5.13 6.86 21.71
C GLU A 40 -4.23 5.79 22.33
N ASP A 41 -4.82 4.73 22.87
CA ASP A 41 -4.10 3.73 23.67
C ASP A 41 -3.78 2.44 22.90
N VAL A 42 -4.16 2.32 21.64
CA VAL A 42 -3.99 1.12 20.82
C VAL A 42 -3.26 1.42 19.53
N SER A 43 -2.26 0.61 19.19
CA SER A 43 -1.61 0.68 17.89
C SER A 43 -2.59 0.37 16.76
N ILE A 44 -2.55 1.15 15.68
CA ILE A 44 -3.40 0.89 14.52
C ILE A 44 -3.08 -0.48 13.88
N LYS A 45 -1.85 -0.99 14.03
CA LYS A 45 -1.48 -2.33 13.58
C LYS A 45 -2.29 -3.42 14.26
N GLU A 46 -2.51 -3.28 15.57
CA GLU A 46 -3.30 -4.24 16.35
C GLU A 46 -4.77 -4.15 15.96
N THR A 47 -5.28 -2.94 15.79
CA THR A 47 -6.65 -2.72 15.34
C THR A 47 -6.89 -3.33 13.97
N LEU A 48 -6.04 -3.04 12.97
CA LEU A 48 -6.13 -3.61 11.63
C LEU A 48 -5.93 -5.13 11.61
N SER A 49 -5.08 -5.67 12.49
CA SER A 49 -4.86 -7.13 12.58
C SER A 49 -6.05 -7.88 13.18
N SER A 50 -6.89 -7.19 13.97
CA SER A 50 -8.11 -7.76 14.56
C SER A 50 -9.36 -7.53 13.71
N ASP A 51 -9.30 -6.67 12.73
CA ASP A 51 -10.40 -6.34 11.82
C ASP A 51 -10.48 -7.37 10.69
N ALA A 52 -11.66 -7.95 10.48
CA ALA A 52 -11.88 -9.01 9.49
C ALA A 52 -11.77 -8.51 8.04
N ASP A 53 -11.96 -7.19 7.81
CA ASP A 53 -11.90 -6.58 6.50
C ASP A 53 -10.48 -6.19 6.07
N PHE A 54 -9.50 -6.33 6.99
CA PHE A 54 -8.10 -6.05 6.70
C PHE A 54 -7.24 -7.30 6.80
N ARG A 55 -6.46 -7.56 5.77
CA ARG A 55 -5.50 -8.66 5.74
C ARG A 55 -4.07 -8.13 5.75
N ASN A 56 -3.26 -8.61 6.70
CA ASN A 56 -1.82 -8.35 6.71
C ASN A 56 -1.14 -9.16 5.59
N VAL A 57 -0.33 -8.52 4.76
CA VAL A 57 0.43 -9.20 3.71
C VAL A 57 1.64 -10.00 4.23
N GLY A 58 1.95 -9.88 5.53
CA GLY A 58 3.08 -10.54 6.15
C GLY A 58 4.39 -9.77 6.01
N TYR A 59 5.50 -10.49 5.95
CA TYR A 59 6.83 -9.88 5.86
C TYR A 59 7.09 -9.28 4.48
N THR A 60 7.65 -8.08 4.50
CA THR A 60 8.15 -7.40 3.31
C THR A 60 9.66 -7.21 3.39
N SER A 61 10.35 -7.28 2.27
CA SER A 61 11.76 -6.91 2.14
C SER A 61 11.90 -5.61 1.34
N ASN A 62 13.06 -4.98 1.41
CA ASN A 62 13.39 -3.70 0.74
C ASN A 62 12.53 -2.49 1.16
N GLY A 63 11.71 -2.62 2.22
CA GLY A 63 10.88 -1.54 2.73
C GLY A 63 9.70 -1.18 1.82
N LEU A 64 9.08 -0.03 2.11
CA LEU A 64 7.98 0.54 1.35
C LEU A 64 8.45 1.84 0.68
N GLU A 65 8.34 1.92 -0.63
CA GLU A 65 8.63 3.11 -1.42
C GLU A 65 7.32 3.72 -1.95
N ILE A 66 7.14 5.02 -1.71
CA ILE A 66 6.04 5.79 -2.29
C ILE A 66 6.63 6.84 -3.22
N GLN A 67 6.36 6.73 -4.50
CA GLN A 67 6.84 7.61 -5.53
C GLN A 67 5.73 8.56 -5.99
N PHE A 68 5.98 9.86 -5.85
CA PHE A 68 5.11 10.92 -6.38
C PHE A 68 5.75 11.51 -7.63
N GLN A 69 5.07 11.41 -8.76
CA GLN A 69 5.54 11.92 -10.04
C GLN A 69 4.52 12.92 -10.59
N PRO A 70 4.70 14.22 -10.32
CA PRO A 70 3.87 15.26 -10.92
C PRO A 70 4.18 15.43 -12.40
N ASP A 71 3.15 15.69 -13.20
CA ASP A 71 3.25 16.00 -14.61
C ASP A 71 2.89 17.48 -14.83
N PHE A 72 3.78 18.22 -15.50
CA PHE A 72 3.62 19.64 -15.76
C PHE A 72 3.61 19.93 -17.27
N GLY A 73 2.62 20.68 -17.70
CA GLY A 73 2.60 21.26 -19.03
C GLY A 73 3.30 22.63 -19.07
N GLU A 74 3.86 22.95 -20.20
CA GLU A 74 4.58 24.19 -20.46
C GLU A 74 3.80 25.11 -21.39
N VAL A 75 3.71 26.39 -21.05
CA VAL A 75 3.23 27.43 -21.93
C VAL A 75 4.43 28.25 -22.44
N LYS A 76 4.65 28.23 -23.74
CA LYS A 76 5.68 29.02 -24.40
C LYS A 76 5.02 30.16 -25.13
N VAL A 77 5.66 31.33 -25.16
CA VAL A 77 5.23 32.53 -25.86
C VAL A 77 6.38 33.07 -26.72
N ASP A 78 6.06 33.67 -27.84
CA ASP A 78 7.06 34.12 -28.82
C ASP A 78 8.00 35.22 -28.31
N GLN A 79 7.59 35.95 -27.27
CA GLN A 79 8.34 37.04 -26.66
C GLN A 79 9.39 36.59 -25.64
N LEU A 80 9.38 35.29 -25.24
CA LEU A 80 10.31 34.73 -24.27
C LEU A 80 11.04 33.53 -24.88
N LEU A 81 12.36 33.47 -24.70
CA LEU A 81 13.18 32.35 -25.18
C LEU A 81 13.01 31.08 -24.31
N ASP A 82 12.33 31.20 -23.17
CA ASP A 82 12.11 30.14 -22.20
C ASP A 82 10.61 29.98 -21.93
N VAL A 83 10.26 29.01 -21.07
CA VAL A 83 8.88 28.72 -20.67
C VAL A 83 8.28 29.89 -19.90
N ALA A 84 7.16 30.42 -20.38
CA ALA A 84 6.46 31.53 -19.75
C ALA A 84 5.68 31.12 -18.50
N LYS A 85 5.14 29.88 -18.47
CA LYS A 85 4.34 29.35 -17.36
C LYS A 85 4.36 27.81 -17.34
N LEU A 86 4.46 27.25 -16.15
CA LEU A 86 4.20 25.83 -15.88
C LEU A 86 2.82 25.67 -15.24
N TYR A 87 2.09 24.64 -15.65
CA TYR A 87 0.85 24.25 -15.00
C TYR A 87 0.81 22.73 -14.80
N LYS A 88 0.21 22.31 -13.70
CA LYS A 88 0.10 20.89 -13.36
C LYS A 88 -0.95 20.24 -14.24
N GLN A 89 -0.56 19.22 -15.01
CA GLN A 89 -1.45 18.42 -15.86
C GLN A 89 -1.97 17.17 -15.13
N GLY A 90 -1.15 16.61 -14.25
CA GLY A 90 -1.50 15.39 -13.54
C GLY A 90 -0.52 15.05 -12.43
N MET A 91 -0.76 13.92 -11.79
CA MET A 91 0.15 13.32 -10.82
C MET A 91 0.03 11.80 -10.92
N LYS A 92 1.16 11.13 -10.93
CA LYS A 92 1.24 9.69 -10.80
C LYS A 92 1.77 9.37 -9.40
N VAL A 93 1.09 8.46 -8.70
CA VAL A 93 1.54 7.98 -7.40
C VAL A 93 1.66 6.47 -7.49
N ASN A 94 2.85 5.96 -7.20
CA ASN A 94 3.12 4.53 -7.18
C ASN A 94 3.60 4.16 -5.78
N LEU A 95 3.21 2.96 -5.34
CA LEU A 95 3.65 2.34 -4.11
C LEU A 95 4.35 1.04 -4.48
N LYS A 96 5.61 0.88 -4.06
CA LYS A 96 6.43 -0.30 -4.36
C LYS A 96 6.89 -0.96 -3.08
N THR A 97 6.88 -2.28 -3.09
CA THR A 97 7.44 -3.11 -2.02
C THR A 97 7.80 -4.50 -2.56
N THR A 98 8.49 -5.28 -1.77
CA THR A 98 8.79 -6.68 -2.09
C THR A 98 8.17 -7.57 -1.04
N PHE A 99 7.32 -8.50 -1.47
CA PHE A 99 6.75 -9.50 -0.57
C PHE A 99 7.75 -10.63 -0.35
N ALA A 100 8.03 -10.90 0.93
CA ALA A 100 8.89 -12.00 1.35
C ALA A 100 8.07 -13.27 1.66
N GLU A 101 6.75 -13.14 1.83
CA GLU A 101 5.85 -14.27 2.00
C GLU A 101 5.14 -14.59 0.68
N ALA A 102 5.54 -15.69 0.06
CA ALA A 102 5.02 -16.14 -1.23
C ALA A 102 3.74 -16.99 -1.06
N THR A 103 2.72 -16.45 -0.36
CA THR A 103 1.41 -17.08 -0.25
C THR A 103 0.60 -16.91 -1.53
N LEU A 104 -0.41 -17.79 -1.74
CA LEU A 104 -1.27 -17.68 -2.92
C LEU A 104 -2.14 -16.41 -2.88
N GLU A 105 -2.54 -15.97 -1.69
CA GLU A 105 -3.26 -14.71 -1.50
C GLU A 105 -2.40 -13.50 -1.90
N ASN A 106 -1.12 -13.48 -1.49
CA ASN A 106 -0.21 -12.40 -1.86
C ASN A 106 0.07 -12.41 -3.37
N LEU A 107 0.15 -13.59 -3.97
CA LEU A 107 0.30 -13.72 -5.41
C LEU A 107 -0.96 -13.25 -6.14
N LEU A 108 -2.16 -13.67 -5.71
CA LEU A 108 -3.44 -13.19 -6.23
C LEU A 108 -3.52 -11.65 -6.17
N PHE A 109 -3.15 -11.08 -5.02
CA PHE A 109 -3.14 -9.64 -4.81
C PHE A 109 -2.18 -8.92 -5.76
N SER A 110 -0.98 -9.46 -5.94
CA SER A 110 0.03 -8.89 -6.83
C SER A 110 -0.35 -8.96 -8.31
N LEU A 111 -1.12 -9.97 -8.70
CA LEU A 111 -1.64 -10.14 -10.06
C LEU A 111 -2.92 -9.34 -10.34
N ALA A 112 -3.42 -8.56 -9.37
CA ALA A 112 -4.73 -7.91 -9.42
C ALA A 112 -5.89 -8.90 -9.73
N GLY A 113 -5.74 -10.15 -9.30
CA GLY A 113 -6.71 -11.22 -9.49
C GLY A 113 -7.97 -11.01 -8.64
N LYS A 114 -9.05 -11.68 -9.03
CA LYS A 114 -10.30 -11.69 -8.26
C LYS A 114 -10.21 -12.67 -7.11
N GLY A 115 -10.92 -12.41 -6.02
CA GLY A 115 -11.01 -13.36 -4.91
C GLY A 115 -11.53 -14.73 -5.33
N ALA A 116 -12.40 -14.80 -6.33
CA ALA A 116 -12.91 -16.06 -6.92
C ALA A 116 -11.85 -16.90 -7.67
N ASP A 117 -10.70 -16.32 -8.00
CA ASP A 117 -9.59 -17.05 -8.63
C ASP A 117 -8.82 -17.91 -7.62
N LEU A 118 -8.95 -17.64 -6.32
CA LEU A 118 -8.44 -18.46 -5.23
C LEU A 118 -9.58 -19.30 -4.67
N ASP A 119 -9.47 -20.63 -4.80
CA ASP A 119 -10.49 -21.58 -4.40
C ASP A 119 -9.88 -22.76 -3.63
N THR A 120 -10.71 -23.37 -2.75
CA THR A 120 -10.38 -24.62 -2.07
C THR A 120 -11.46 -25.64 -2.43
N PRO A 121 -11.35 -26.32 -3.59
CA PRO A 121 -12.40 -27.18 -4.07
C PRO A 121 -12.68 -28.35 -3.10
N GLY A 122 -13.97 -28.59 -2.82
CA GLY A 122 -14.41 -29.67 -1.95
C GLY A 122 -14.34 -31.06 -2.62
N THR A 123 -14.23 -31.12 -3.94
CA THR A 123 -14.23 -32.37 -4.74
C THR A 123 -13.26 -32.27 -5.90
N GLY A 124 -12.90 -33.43 -6.47
CA GLY A 124 -12.04 -33.51 -7.63
C GLY A 124 -10.56 -33.71 -7.31
N LYS A 125 -9.70 -33.46 -8.30
CA LYS A 125 -8.24 -33.70 -8.22
C LYS A 125 -7.56 -32.86 -7.15
N TYR A 126 -8.06 -31.66 -6.89
CA TYR A 126 -7.48 -30.68 -5.97
C TYR A 126 -8.31 -30.50 -4.71
N ALA A 127 -9.15 -31.49 -4.34
CA ALA A 127 -9.99 -31.42 -3.16
C ALA A 127 -9.16 -31.17 -1.88
N GLY A 128 -9.54 -30.14 -1.13
CA GLY A 128 -8.87 -29.73 0.10
C GLY A 128 -7.50 -29.07 -0.10
N GLN A 129 -7.19 -28.62 -1.33
CA GLN A 129 -5.98 -27.85 -1.63
C GLN A 129 -6.38 -26.43 -2.03
N ASP A 130 -5.55 -25.44 -1.66
CA ASP A 130 -5.73 -24.09 -2.15
C ASP A 130 -5.23 -24.00 -3.60
N VAL A 131 -6.07 -23.52 -4.48
CA VAL A 131 -5.82 -23.44 -5.92
C VAL A 131 -5.98 -21.99 -6.39
N LEU A 132 -4.93 -21.44 -6.95
CA LEU A 132 -5.00 -20.16 -7.66
C LEU A 132 -5.19 -20.43 -9.15
N ASN A 133 -6.34 -20.02 -9.67
CA ASN A 133 -6.67 -20.11 -11.08
C ASN A 133 -6.10 -18.91 -11.84
N LEU A 134 -5.27 -19.16 -12.84
CA LEU A 134 -4.70 -18.12 -13.68
C LEU A 134 -5.56 -17.96 -14.93
N SER A 135 -6.37 -16.92 -14.99
CA SER A 135 -7.21 -16.60 -16.14
C SER A 135 -6.68 -15.37 -16.88
N ALA A 136 -6.93 -15.31 -18.19
CA ALA A 136 -6.60 -14.12 -18.97
C ALA A 136 -7.58 -12.96 -18.73
N GLY A 137 -8.69 -13.22 -18.05
CA GLY A 137 -9.81 -12.30 -17.92
C GLY A 137 -10.59 -12.15 -19.23
N ASP A 138 -11.70 -11.43 -19.17
CA ASP A 138 -12.55 -11.12 -20.32
C ASP A 138 -12.30 -9.71 -20.85
N ILE A 139 -12.55 -9.51 -22.17
CA ILE A 139 -12.42 -8.18 -22.78
C ILE A 139 -13.48 -7.24 -22.17
N GLY A 140 -13.01 -6.13 -21.59
CA GLY A 140 -13.87 -5.14 -20.94
C GLY A 140 -14.11 -5.42 -19.46
N GLU A 141 -13.46 -6.42 -18.90
CA GLU A 141 -13.48 -6.69 -17.47
C GLU A 141 -12.80 -5.55 -16.70
N CYS A 142 -13.44 -5.10 -15.62
CA CYS A 142 -12.85 -4.08 -14.74
C CYS A 142 -11.74 -4.70 -13.88
N PRO A 143 -10.55 -4.09 -13.81
CA PRO A 143 -9.49 -4.56 -12.93
C PRO A 143 -9.92 -4.45 -11.46
N VAL A 144 -9.42 -5.35 -10.63
CA VAL A 144 -9.69 -5.33 -9.19
C VAL A 144 -8.79 -4.29 -8.53
N GLU A 145 -9.40 -3.22 -8.07
CA GLU A 145 -8.75 -2.19 -7.27
C GLU A 145 -8.91 -2.53 -5.79
N ARG A 146 -7.90 -2.23 -4.98
CA ARG A 146 -7.91 -2.53 -3.56
C ARG A 146 -7.44 -1.34 -2.73
N GLY A 147 -7.98 -1.18 -1.53
CA GLY A 147 -7.46 -0.26 -0.53
C GLY A 147 -6.19 -0.82 0.12
N LEU A 148 -5.25 0.06 0.45
CA LEU A 148 -4.02 -0.31 1.14
C LEU A 148 -3.79 0.59 2.35
N VAL A 149 -3.36 0.00 3.45
CA VAL A 149 -2.90 0.73 4.64
C VAL A 149 -1.52 0.24 5.01
N ALA A 150 -0.54 1.13 5.06
CA ALA A 150 0.78 0.81 5.55
C ALA A 150 1.05 1.56 6.85
N VAL A 151 1.57 0.85 7.85
CA VAL A 151 1.84 1.40 9.18
C VAL A 151 3.31 1.20 9.52
N GLY A 152 4.01 2.30 9.62
CA GLY A 152 5.43 2.33 9.97
C GLY A 152 5.72 3.25 11.15
N PRO A 153 6.98 3.35 11.57
CA PRO A 153 7.39 4.33 12.57
C PRO A 153 7.16 5.75 12.07
N GLY A 154 6.72 6.62 12.98
CA GLY A 154 6.49 8.04 12.72
C GLY A 154 7.65 8.92 13.20
N THR A 155 7.44 10.25 13.12
CA THR A 155 8.37 11.27 13.63
C THR A 155 7.93 11.80 14.98
N GLY A 156 8.84 12.01 15.91
CA GLY A 156 8.57 12.66 17.21
C GLY A 156 9.46 12.17 18.34
N ASP A 157 9.11 12.55 19.56
CA ASP A 157 9.75 12.11 20.78
C ASP A 157 9.19 10.78 21.26
N CYS A 158 10.04 9.76 21.34
CA CYS A 158 9.67 8.52 22.03
C CYS A 158 9.75 8.76 23.54
N ALA A 159 8.64 9.09 24.17
CA ALA A 159 8.53 9.05 25.61
C ALA A 159 8.37 7.60 26.09
N ALA A 160 8.82 7.31 27.31
CA ALA A 160 8.60 5.99 27.89
C ALA A 160 7.09 5.69 27.95
N GLY A 161 6.68 4.53 27.43
CA GLY A 161 5.26 4.13 27.37
C GLY A 161 4.49 4.76 26.19
N SER A 162 5.17 5.32 25.19
CA SER A 162 4.51 5.75 23.95
C SER A 162 5.21 5.18 22.72
N SER A 163 4.46 5.00 21.66
CA SER A 163 4.99 4.71 20.33
C SER A 163 4.52 5.75 19.32
N ILE A 164 5.30 5.97 18.27
CA ILE A 164 4.96 6.93 17.23
C ILE A 164 4.77 6.17 15.94
N GLU A 165 3.61 6.36 15.32
CA GLU A 165 3.21 5.66 14.11
C GLU A 165 2.97 6.64 12.97
N ARG A 166 3.40 6.26 11.78
CA ARG A 166 3.01 6.90 10.52
C ARG A 166 2.17 5.94 9.71
N ILE A 167 0.96 6.37 9.41
CA ILE A 167 -0.03 5.59 8.67
C ILE A 167 -0.12 6.16 7.27
N TYR A 168 0.10 5.31 6.28
CA TYR A 168 -0.08 5.62 4.87
C TYR A 168 -1.34 4.92 4.38
N VAL A 169 -2.34 5.69 4.00
CA VAL A 169 -3.62 5.19 3.48
C VAL A 169 -3.67 5.44 1.99
N ALA A 170 -3.90 4.40 1.21
CA ALA A 170 -4.16 4.49 -0.22
C ALA A 170 -5.59 3.98 -0.47
N TYR A 171 -6.47 4.86 -0.95
CA TYR A 171 -7.88 4.51 -1.14
C TYR A 171 -8.11 3.50 -2.25
N ARG A 172 -7.40 3.65 -3.36
CA ARG A 172 -7.53 2.80 -4.54
C ARG A 172 -6.15 2.51 -5.10
N ALA A 173 -5.77 1.27 -5.13
CA ALA A 173 -4.51 0.80 -5.66
C ALA A 173 -4.74 -0.34 -6.65
N LEU A 174 -4.01 -0.32 -7.74
CA LEU A 174 -4.03 -1.33 -8.77
C LEU A 174 -2.61 -1.81 -9.05
N SER A 175 -2.39 -3.12 -9.04
CA SER A 175 -1.11 -3.69 -9.47
C SER A 175 -0.97 -3.53 -11.00
N ILE A 176 0.12 -2.92 -11.43
CA ILE A 176 0.32 -2.52 -12.85
C ILE A 176 1.58 -3.07 -13.49
N GLU A 177 2.49 -3.62 -12.68
CA GLU A 177 3.77 -4.13 -13.19
C GLU A 177 3.75 -5.66 -13.26
N SER A 178 4.67 -6.20 -14.05
CA SER A 178 4.87 -7.64 -14.12
C SER A 178 5.43 -8.16 -12.79
N VAL A 179 4.84 -9.23 -12.28
CA VAL A 179 5.30 -9.94 -11.09
C VAL A 179 6.12 -11.14 -11.53
N ASN A 180 7.36 -11.22 -11.06
CA ASN A 180 8.25 -12.32 -11.34
C ASN A 180 8.43 -13.17 -10.07
N VAL A 181 7.91 -14.38 -10.09
CA VAL A 181 8.11 -15.36 -9.02
C VAL A 181 9.25 -16.27 -9.41
N SER A 182 10.33 -16.25 -8.63
CA SER A 182 11.53 -17.02 -8.92
C SER A 182 11.85 -17.97 -7.74
N ALA A 183 11.63 -19.26 -7.96
CA ALA A 183 12.04 -20.28 -7.00
C ALA A 183 13.54 -20.57 -7.14
N LYS A 184 14.33 -20.30 -6.10
CA LYS A 184 15.78 -20.55 -6.05
C LYS A 184 16.08 -21.52 -4.92
N ARG A 185 17.17 -22.29 -5.10
CA ARG A 185 17.57 -23.31 -4.12
C ARG A 185 18.05 -22.72 -2.78
N ASP A 186 18.68 -21.57 -2.83
CA ASP A 186 19.50 -20.97 -1.78
C ASP A 186 19.05 -19.55 -1.39
N ALA A 187 17.88 -19.13 -1.84
CA ALA A 187 17.28 -17.85 -1.49
C ALA A 187 15.76 -18.00 -1.30
N ALA A 188 15.18 -17.14 -0.47
CA ALA A 188 13.74 -17.05 -0.31
C ALA A 188 13.07 -16.69 -1.65
N THR A 189 11.85 -17.19 -1.86
CA THR A 189 11.03 -16.78 -2.98
C THR A 189 10.40 -15.44 -2.64
N GLU A 190 10.92 -14.38 -3.24
CA GLU A 190 10.44 -13.01 -3.06
C GLU A 190 9.95 -12.48 -4.41
N PHE A 191 8.98 -11.58 -4.38
CA PHE A 191 8.51 -10.90 -5.59
C PHE A 191 8.20 -9.43 -5.34
N GLU A 192 8.69 -8.61 -6.26
CA GLU A 192 8.47 -7.17 -6.25
C GLU A 192 7.08 -6.85 -6.79
N VAL A 193 6.38 -5.95 -6.11
CA VAL A 193 5.06 -5.46 -6.51
C VAL A 193 5.05 -3.96 -6.60
N SER A 194 4.39 -3.46 -7.63
CA SER A 194 4.20 -2.03 -7.85
C SER A 194 2.71 -1.74 -8.04
N PHE A 195 2.19 -0.95 -7.13
CA PHE A 195 0.80 -0.50 -7.15
C PHE A 195 0.72 0.93 -7.65
N ARG A 196 -0.11 1.15 -8.65
CA ARG A 196 -0.54 2.48 -9.07
C ARG A 196 -1.70 2.93 -8.20
N LEU A 197 -1.55 4.06 -7.53
CA LEU A 197 -2.66 4.67 -6.81
C LEU A 197 -3.57 5.43 -7.77
N LEU A 198 -4.86 5.26 -7.61
CA LEU A 198 -5.89 5.93 -8.38
C LEU A 198 -6.62 6.93 -7.48
N PRO A 199 -7.01 8.10 -8.01
CA PRO A 199 -7.77 9.06 -7.23
C PRO A 199 -9.20 8.54 -7.00
N ASN A 200 -9.75 8.84 -5.82
CA ASN A 200 -11.16 8.62 -5.51
C ASN A 200 -12.05 9.73 -6.12
N GLY A 201 -13.36 9.68 -5.85
CA GLY A 201 -14.32 10.69 -6.34
C GLY A 201 -14.01 12.14 -5.91
N ASN A 202 -13.19 12.34 -4.88
CA ASN A 202 -12.74 13.64 -4.41
C ASN A 202 -11.34 14.04 -4.94
N ALA A 203 -10.84 13.35 -5.96
CA ALA A 203 -9.51 13.53 -6.54
C ALA A 203 -8.36 13.31 -5.54
N SER A 204 -8.57 12.51 -4.48
CA SER A 204 -7.58 12.15 -3.47
C SER A 204 -7.05 10.74 -3.70
N TYR A 205 -5.73 10.55 -3.61
CA TYR A 205 -5.09 9.24 -3.70
C TYR A 205 -5.06 8.51 -2.36
N GLY A 206 -5.09 9.27 -1.25
CA GLY A 206 -4.96 8.74 0.08
C GLY A 206 -4.57 9.80 1.11
N LYS A 207 -4.13 9.33 2.27
CA LYS A 207 -3.69 10.17 3.40
C LYS A 207 -2.40 9.64 4.01
N ILE A 208 -1.65 10.55 4.61
CA ILE A 208 -0.52 10.21 5.48
C ILE A 208 -0.80 10.85 6.83
N VAL A 209 -0.80 10.04 7.89
CA VAL A 209 -1.13 10.48 9.25
C VAL A 209 0.03 10.13 10.18
N ASP A 210 0.54 11.11 10.91
CA ASP A 210 1.46 10.89 12.02
C ASP A 210 0.69 10.96 13.34
N ARG A 211 0.90 10.00 14.22
CA ARG A 211 0.28 9.99 15.54
C ARG A 211 1.19 9.43 16.61
N THR A 212 0.93 9.83 17.85
CA THR A 212 1.51 9.22 19.06
C THR A 212 0.49 8.33 19.71
N VAL A 213 0.90 7.12 20.07
CA VAL A 213 0.10 6.14 20.81
C VAL A 213 0.63 6.07 22.23
N SER A 214 -0.23 6.27 23.22
CA SER A 214 0.09 6.08 24.64
C SER A 214 -0.10 4.62 24.99
N LEU A 215 1.00 3.87 25.09
CA LEU A 215 0.93 2.49 25.53
C LEU A 215 0.72 2.48 27.06
N VAL A 216 -0.51 2.33 27.50
CA VAL A 216 -0.82 2.15 28.91
C VAL A 216 -0.31 0.78 29.34
N SER A 217 0.68 0.77 30.22
CA SER A 217 1.24 -0.44 30.82
C SER A 217 0.35 -1.00 31.92
#